data_bb3a85c6fc19233c309a6d6ee3dd9ec3
#
_entry.id   bb3a85c6fc19233c309a6d6ee3dd9ec3
#
_cell.length_a   1.000
_cell.length_b   1.000
_cell.length_c   1.000
_cell.angle_alpha   90.00
_cell.angle_beta   90.00
_cell.angle_gamma   90.00
#
_symmetry.space_group_name_H-M   'P 1'
#
loop_
_entity.id
_entity.type
_entity.pdbx_description
1 polymer ?
#
loop_
_entity_poly.entity_id
_entity_poly.type
_entity_poly.pdbx_seq_one_letter_code
_entity_poly.pdbx_strand_id
1 'polypeptide(L)'
;MMFKKILLIVLCLFSFSTYAEELTDEKKKVIDELLEITGALRIGEVMGAAVANQMITALTKQKGELDPKIVEILKAETAKIMHDEYVANGWINNMSHGIYHKYLSMAEIQELVDFYKTPTGSKVVSVLPLLTQEGMLAGQAHGQTLGPIIQQGIQDRFRREGIK
;
A
#
# COMPACT_ATOMS: atom_id res chain seq x y z
N MET A 1 5.95 74.51 7.68
CA MET A 1 6.63 73.50 8.55
C MET A 1 5.84 72.19 8.44
N MET A 2 6.29 71.30 7.52
CA MET A 2 5.61 70.04 7.24
C MET A 2 6.37 68.91 7.94
N PHE A 3 5.74 68.29 8.93
CA PHE A 3 6.24 67.06 9.58
C PHE A 3 5.95 65.85 8.70
N LYS A 4 7.00 65.32 8.06
CA LYS A 4 6.95 64.02 7.39
C LYS A 4 6.92 62.93 8.44
N LYS A 5 5.78 62.26 8.62
CA LYS A 5 5.67 61.03 9.37
C LYS A 5 6.17 59.86 8.49
N ILE A 6 7.35 59.39 8.79
CA ILE A 6 7.89 58.14 8.23
C ILE A 6 7.22 57.00 8.95
N LEU A 7 6.32 56.31 8.23
CA LEU A 7 5.67 55.07 8.68
C LEU A 7 6.65 53.91 8.37
N LEU A 8 7.35 53.43 9.41
CA LEU A 8 8.22 52.27 9.34
C LEU A 8 7.37 51.02 9.34
N ILE A 9 7.08 50.46 8.15
CA ILE A 9 6.46 49.16 8.00
C ILE A 9 7.53 48.11 8.28
N VAL A 10 7.54 47.58 9.50
CA VAL A 10 8.30 46.35 9.84
C VAL A 10 7.61 45.18 9.20
N LEU A 11 8.04 44.80 8.00
CA LEU A 11 7.62 43.60 7.33
C LEU A 11 8.29 42.42 8.05
N CYS A 12 7.62 41.83 9.03
CA CYS A 12 8.01 40.58 9.61
C CYS A 12 7.88 39.49 8.52
N LEU A 13 8.96 39.28 7.79
CA LEU A 13 9.15 38.10 6.98
C LEU A 13 9.18 36.89 7.92
N PHE A 14 8.03 36.33 8.21
CA PHE A 14 7.97 34.95 8.69
C PHE A 14 8.52 34.08 7.56
N SER A 15 9.83 33.93 7.55
CA SER A 15 10.48 32.86 6.80
C SER A 15 9.99 31.56 7.39
N PHE A 16 8.93 30.99 6.82
CA PHE A 16 8.65 29.58 6.96
C PHE A 16 9.83 28.86 6.29
N SER A 17 10.90 28.69 7.05
CA SER A 17 11.90 27.69 6.72
C SER A 17 11.15 26.36 6.74
N THR A 18 10.74 25.88 5.58
CA THR A 18 10.42 24.48 5.39
C THR A 18 11.75 23.72 5.59
N TYR A 19 12.14 23.56 6.85
CA TYR A 19 13.11 22.53 7.18
C TYR A 19 12.49 21.24 6.71
N ALA A 20 13.05 20.62 5.69
CA ALA A 20 12.77 19.23 5.41
C ALA A 20 13.04 18.49 6.72
N GLU A 21 11.98 17.96 7.32
CA GLU A 21 12.09 17.23 8.58
C GLU A 21 13.12 16.10 8.36
N GLU A 22 14.10 15.97 9.24
CA GLU A 22 15.10 14.92 9.13
C GLU A 22 14.49 13.57 9.51
N LEU A 23 14.87 12.51 8.81
CA LEU A 23 14.45 11.14 9.15
C LEU A 23 15.22 10.67 10.38
N THR A 24 14.73 11.07 11.54
CA THR A 24 15.33 10.71 12.84
C THR A 24 15.05 9.28 13.22
N ASP A 25 15.85 8.70 14.09
CA ASP A 25 15.62 7.35 14.62
C ASP A 25 14.32 7.26 15.43
N GLU A 26 13.87 8.36 16.03
CA GLU A 26 12.57 8.44 16.69
C GLU A 26 11.43 8.30 15.67
N LYS A 27 11.50 9.03 14.56
CA LYS A 27 10.51 8.92 13.48
C LYS A 27 10.46 7.50 12.90
N LYS A 28 11.61 6.86 12.70
CA LYS A 28 11.68 5.46 12.26
C LYS A 28 10.96 4.53 13.23
N LYS A 29 11.18 4.68 14.54
CA LYS A 29 10.49 3.86 15.56
C LYS A 29 8.98 4.00 15.53
N VAL A 30 8.47 5.22 15.34
CA VAL A 30 7.02 5.44 15.24
C VAL A 30 6.45 4.86 13.94
N ILE A 31 7.22 4.92 12.84
CA ILE A 31 6.85 4.24 11.59
C ILE A 31 6.83 2.71 11.81
N ASP A 32 7.85 2.15 12.46
CA ASP A 32 7.90 0.71 12.75
C ASP A 32 6.70 0.26 13.60
N GLU A 33 6.34 1.05 14.61
CA GLU A 33 5.14 0.80 15.42
C GLU A 33 3.85 0.84 14.58
N LEU A 34 3.74 1.80 13.66
CA LEU A 34 2.61 1.88 12.73
C LEU A 34 2.54 0.64 11.83
N LEU A 35 3.68 0.15 11.30
CA LEU A 35 3.75 -1.06 10.48
C LEU A 35 3.32 -2.31 11.26
N GLU A 36 3.71 -2.43 12.52
CA GLU A 36 3.27 -3.52 13.40
C GLU A 36 1.77 -3.50 13.63
N ILE A 37 1.24 -2.36 14.08
CA ILE A 37 -0.19 -2.20 14.42
C ILE A 37 -1.08 -2.46 13.21
N THR A 38 -0.67 -1.98 12.03
CA THR A 38 -1.43 -2.16 10.78
C THR A 38 -1.26 -3.53 10.14
N GLY A 39 -0.31 -4.33 10.64
CA GLY A 39 0.03 -5.64 10.06
C GLY A 39 0.71 -5.53 8.69
N ALA A 40 1.29 -4.38 8.35
CA ALA A 40 1.97 -4.16 7.07
C ALA A 40 3.15 -5.11 6.86
N LEU A 41 3.78 -5.59 7.95
CA LEU A 41 4.86 -6.58 7.89
C LEU A 41 4.41 -7.93 7.32
N ARG A 42 3.10 -8.23 7.33
CA ARG A 42 2.55 -9.48 6.76
C ARG A 42 2.52 -9.49 5.24
N ILE A 43 2.83 -8.37 4.58
CA ILE A 43 2.84 -8.30 3.11
C ILE A 43 3.81 -9.33 2.50
N GLY A 44 4.92 -9.63 3.18
CA GLY A 44 5.86 -10.67 2.78
C GLY A 44 5.21 -12.05 2.68
N GLU A 45 4.36 -12.42 3.65
CA GLU A 45 3.62 -13.68 3.64
C GLU A 45 2.63 -13.75 2.47
N VAL A 46 1.90 -12.67 2.23
CA VAL A 46 0.91 -12.58 1.13
C VAL A 46 1.61 -12.68 -0.23
N MET A 47 2.71 -11.96 -0.41
CA MET A 47 3.51 -12.03 -1.63
C MET A 47 4.15 -13.42 -1.81
N GLY A 48 4.64 -14.03 -0.73
CA GLY A 48 5.18 -15.38 -0.75
C GLY A 48 4.16 -16.41 -1.24
N ALA A 49 2.94 -16.34 -0.72
CA ALA A 49 1.86 -17.21 -1.16
C ALA A 49 1.52 -17.00 -2.65
N ALA A 50 1.50 -15.75 -3.14
CA ALA A 50 1.26 -15.45 -4.54
C ALA A 50 2.35 -16.01 -5.46
N VAL A 51 3.62 -15.81 -5.10
CA VAL A 51 4.77 -16.36 -5.83
C VAL A 51 4.74 -17.88 -5.86
N ALA A 52 4.51 -18.53 -4.70
CA ALA A 52 4.40 -19.98 -4.63
C ALA A 52 3.29 -20.52 -5.55
N ASN A 53 2.10 -19.90 -5.53
CA ASN A 53 0.99 -20.31 -6.38
C ASN A 53 1.31 -20.13 -7.87
N GLN A 54 2.03 -19.07 -8.25
CA GLN A 54 2.46 -18.84 -9.62
C GLN A 54 3.46 -19.93 -10.07
N MET A 55 4.42 -20.29 -9.21
CA MET A 55 5.39 -21.36 -9.48
C MET A 55 4.69 -22.72 -9.61
N ILE A 56 3.76 -23.04 -8.71
CA ILE A 56 2.97 -24.27 -8.76
C ILE A 56 2.19 -24.34 -10.08
N THR A 57 1.51 -23.24 -10.45
CA THR A 57 0.74 -23.17 -11.71
C THR A 57 1.65 -23.39 -12.93
N ALA A 58 2.81 -22.76 -12.97
CA ALA A 58 3.77 -22.90 -14.07
C ALA A 58 4.29 -24.34 -14.18
N LEU A 59 4.65 -24.96 -13.06
CA LEU A 59 5.15 -26.33 -13.02
C LEU A 59 4.05 -27.33 -13.39
N THR A 60 2.83 -27.14 -12.94
CA THR A 60 1.69 -27.99 -13.28
C THR A 60 1.39 -27.93 -14.78
N LYS A 61 1.48 -26.78 -15.42
CA LYS A 61 1.32 -26.65 -16.86
C LYS A 61 2.42 -27.37 -17.65
N GLN A 62 3.63 -27.45 -17.12
CA GLN A 62 4.77 -28.06 -17.79
C GLN A 62 4.87 -29.57 -17.57
N LYS A 63 4.57 -30.03 -16.35
CA LYS A 63 4.84 -31.42 -15.91
C LYS A 63 3.57 -32.25 -15.63
N GLY A 64 2.39 -31.63 -15.68
CA GLY A 64 1.13 -32.24 -15.21
C GLY A 64 0.92 -32.06 -13.72
N GLU A 65 0.09 -32.91 -13.12
CA GLU A 65 -0.19 -32.88 -11.70
C GLU A 65 1.07 -33.08 -10.85
N LEU A 66 1.26 -32.20 -9.87
CA LEU A 66 2.45 -32.23 -9.01
C LEU A 66 2.17 -33.10 -7.76
N ASP A 67 3.20 -33.79 -7.32
CA ASP A 67 3.17 -34.46 -6.02
C ASP A 67 2.84 -33.44 -4.91
N PRO A 68 1.88 -33.73 -4.01
CA PRO A 68 1.53 -32.87 -2.89
C PRO A 68 2.73 -32.41 -2.06
N LYS A 69 3.73 -33.28 -1.89
CA LYS A 69 4.96 -32.94 -1.19
C LYS A 69 5.78 -31.85 -1.88
N ILE A 70 5.80 -31.86 -3.22
CA ILE A 70 6.46 -30.79 -3.99
C ILE A 70 5.73 -29.45 -3.76
N VAL A 71 4.40 -29.46 -3.78
CA VAL A 71 3.58 -28.28 -3.51
C VAL A 71 3.82 -27.73 -2.11
N GLU A 72 3.92 -28.62 -1.11
CA GLU A 72 4.22 -28.22 0.28
C GLU A 72 5.61 -27.58 0.38
N ILE A 73 6.63 -28.19 -0.21
CA ILE A 73 8.00 -27.64 -0.22
C ILE A 73 8.05 -26.27 -0.88
N LEU A 74 7.42 -26.12 -2.05
CA LEU A 74 7.36 -24.83 -2.76
C LEU A 74 6.75 -23.73 -1.90
N LYS A 75 5.63 -24.03 -1.23
CA LYS A 75 4.98 -23.07 -0.33
C LYS A 75 5.85 -22.72 0.87
N ALA A 76 6.43 -23.73 1.53
CA ALA A 76 7.23 -23.53 2.72
C ALA A 76 8.52 -22.74 2.43
N GLU A 77 9.27 -23.13 1.40
CA GLU A 77 10.52 -22.45 1.05
C GLU A 77 10.28 -21.04 0.54
N THR A 78 9.24 -20.84 -0.27
CA THR A 78 8.89 -19.47 -0.74
C THR A 78 8.48 -18.58 0.44
N ALA A 79 7.65 -19.08 1.34
CA ALA A 79 7.24 -18.33 2.53
C ALA A 79 8.45 -17.95 3.40
N LYS A 80 9.38 -18.92 3.61
CA LYS A 80 10.60 -18.67 4.38
C LYS A 80 11.48 -17.61 3.73
N ILE A 81 11.79 -17.73 2.45
CA ILE A 81 12.64 -16.78 1.72
C ILE A 81 12.02 -15.38 1.76
N MET A 82 10.69 -15.28 1.51
CA MET A 82 10.01 -13.99 1.54
C MET A 82 9.99 -13.37 2.93
N HIS A 83 9.83 -14.19 3.99
CA HIS A 83 9.93 -13.69 5.36
C HIS A 83 11.35 -13.17 5.66
N ASP A 84 12.37 -13.95 5.33
CA ASP A 84 13.76 -13.60 5.58
C ASP A 84 14.14 -12.28 4.85
N GLU A 85 13.78 -12.15 3.56
CA GLU A 85 14.14 -10.98 2.77
C GLU A 85 13.31 -9.73 3.13
N TYR A 86 12.00 -9.87 3.30
CA TYR A 86 11.12 -8.72 3.49
C TYR A 86 11.04 -8.25 4.95
N VAL A 87 11.11 -9.18 5.91
CA VAL A 87 10.91 -8.89 7.33
C VAL A 87 12.23 -8.96 8.09
N ALA A 88 12.88 -10.13 8.14
CA ALA A 88 14.07 -10.33 8.96
C ALA A 88 15.25 -9.45 8.54
N ASN A 89 15.45 -9.24 7.23
CA ASN A 89 16.46 -8.33 6.70
C ASN A 89 16.01 -6.85 6.72
N GLY A 90 14.81 -6.54 7.23
CA GLY A 90 14.31 -5.18 7.43
C GLY A 90 14.01 -4.41 6.14
N TRP A 91 13.81 -5.10 5.01
CA TRP A 91 13.55 -4.40 3.74
C TRP A 91 12.27 -3.58 3.79
N ILE A 92 11.16 -4.13 4.36
CA ILE A 92 9.89 -3.41 4.51
C ILE A 92 10.06 -2.17 5.36
N ASN A 93 10.76 -2.28 6.50
CA ASN A 93 11.01 -1.17 7.40
C ASN A 93 11.78 -0.05 6.68
N ASN A 94 12.91 -0.39 6.05
CA ASN A 94 13.76 0.57 5.35
C ASN A 94 13.02 1.29 4.21
N MET A 95 12.27 0.55 3.40
CA MET A 95 11.43 1.10 2.35
C MET A 95 10.35 2.03 2.93
N SER A 96 9.67 1.58 3.98
CA SER A 96 8.58 2.34 4.61
C SER A 96 9.07 3.61 5.28
N HIS A 97 10.22 3.58 5.95
CA HIS A 97 10.85 4.78 6.53
C HIS A 97 10.96 5.90 5.48
N GLY A 98 11.47 5.59 4.29
CA GLY A 98 11.60 6.59 3.22
C GLY A 98 10.26 7.08 2.68
N ILE A 99 9.29 6.16 2.52
CA ILE A 99 7.96 6.50 1.98
C ILE A 99 7.18 7.36 2.98
N TYR A 100 7.05 6.90 4.24
CA TYR A 100 6.31 7.65 5.26
C TYR A 100 6.93 9.01 5.55
N HIS A 101 8.27 9.06 5.64
CA HIS A 101 8.98 10.31 5.85
C HIS A 101 8.73 11.34 4.74
N LYS A 102 8.60 10.88 3.48
CA LYS A 102 8.34 11.77 2.34
C LYS A 102 6.97 12.44 2.39
N TYR A 103 5.96 11.75 2.92
CA TYR A 103 4.56 12.18 2.80
C TYR A 103 3.94 12.65 4.12
N LEU A 104 4.49 12.24 5.27
CA LEU A 104 3.92 12.51 6.57
C LEU A 104 4.96 13.07 7.54
N SER A 105 4.55 14.05 8.32
CA SER A 105 5.30 14.55 9.47
C SER A 105 5.29 13.52 10.61
N MET A 106 6.21 13.69 11.56
CA MET A 106 6.25 12.87 12.78
C MET A 106 4.92 12.91 13.54
N ALA A 107 4.31 14.09 13.66
CA ALA A 107 3.03 14.28 14.37
C ALA A 107 1.89 13.51 13.68
N GLU A 108 1.79 13.57 12.35
CA GLU A 108 0.76 12.84 11.59
C GLU A 108 0.92 11.32 11.71
N ILE A 109 2.15 10.81 11.74
CA ILE A 109 2.40 9.37 11.95
C ILE A 109 1.98 8.97 13.36
N GLN A 110 2.26 9.80 14.38
CA GLN A 110 1.85 9.54 15.74
C GLN A 110 0.32 9.54 15.89
N GLU A 111 -0.38 10.48 15.23
CA GLU A 111 -1.84 10.50 15.22
C GLU A 111 -2.43 9.22 14.60
N LEU A 112 -1.81 8.68 13.54
CA LEU A 112 -2.21 7.39 12.94
C LEU A 112 -2.00 6.23 13.92
N VAL A 113 -0.85 6.17 14.59
CA VAL A 113 -0.58 5.17 15.64
C VAL A 113 -1.63 5.23 16.75
N ASP A 114 -1.90 6.43 17.25
CA ASP A 114 -2.88 6.65 18.32
C ASP A 114 -4.30 6.24 17.86
N PHE A 115 -4.68 6.59 16.64
CA PHE A 115 -5.95 6.15 16.05
C PHE A 115 -6.06 4.62 15.97
N TYR A 116 -5.05 3.93 15.42
CA TYR A 116 -5.09 2.49 15.25
C TYR A 116 -5.02 1.72 16.58
N LYS A 117 -4.55 2.33 17.66
CA LYS A 117 -4.62 1.80 19.02
C LYS A 117 -6.03 1.90 19.63
N THR A 118 -6.92 2.73 19.10
CA THR A 118 -8.32 2.78 19.59
C THR A 118 -9.08 1.49 19.23
N PRO A 119 -10.17 1.16 19.97
CA PRO A 119 -11.02 0.02 19.62
C PRO A 119 -11.54 0.07 18.18
N THR A 120 -11.91 1.26 17.70
CA THR A 120 -12.38 1.45 16.32
C THR A 120 -11.24 1.27 15.32
N GLY A 121 -10.09 1.88 15.55
CA GLY A 121 -8.91 1.75 14.68
C GLY A 121 -8.43 0.31 14.58
N SER A 122 -8.30 -0.40 15.70
CA SER A 122 -7.95 -1.82 15.73
C SER A 122 -8.96 -2.68 14.95
N LYS A 123 -10.26 -2.38 15.11
CA LYS A 123 -11.30 -3.05 14.33
C LYS A 123 -11.15 -2.79 12.83
N VAL A 124 -10.87 -1.54 12.43
CA VAL A 124 -10.64 -1.19 11.01
C VAL A 124 -9.51 -2.03 10.43
N VAL A 125 -8.36 -2.11 11.10
CA VAL A 125 -7.22 -2.94 10.66
C VAL A 125 -7.65 -4.40 10.43
N SER A 126 -8.40 -4.97 11.38
CA SER A 126 -8.81 -6.38 11.31
C SER A 126 -9.82 -6.68 10.19
N VAL A 127 -10.69 -5.71 9.84
CA VAL A 127 -11.76 -5.92 8.85
C VAL A 127 -11.42 -5.38 7.45
N LEU A 128 -10.43 -4.50 7.32
CA LEU A 128 -10.06 -3.88 6.05
C LEU A 128 -9.76 -4.89 4.93
N PRO A 129 -9.03 -6.00 5.18
CA PRO A 129 -8.82 -7.04 4.18
C PRO A 129 -10.14 -7.68 3.70
N LEU A 130 -11.08 -7.90 4.63
CA LEU A 130 -12.41 -8.47 4.32
C LEU A 130 -13.24 -7.49 3.49
N LEU A 131 -13.27 -6.22 3.88
CA LEU A 131 -13.97 -5.17 3.12
C LEU A 131 -13.41 -5.07 1.69
N THR A 132 -12.09 -5.14 1.55
CA THR A 132 -11.43 -5.11 0.23
C THR A 132 -11.82 -6.34 -0.59
N GLN A 133 -11.80 -7.53 0.01
CA GLN A 133 -12.16 -8.78 -0.66
C GLN A 133 -13.63 -8.77 -1.11
N GLU A 134 -14.55 -8.41 -0.22
CA GLU A 134 -15.98 -8.34 -0.55
C GLU A 134 -16.24 -7.28 -1.63
N GLY A 135 -15.58 -6.11 -1.54
CA GLY A 135 -15.66 -5.07 -2.55
C GLY A 135 -15.18 -5.54 -3.93
N MET A 136 -14.07 -6.30 -3.98
CA MET A 136 -13.57 -6.88 -5.24
C MET A 136 -14.54 -7.92 -5.81
N LEU A 137 -15.10 -8.79 -4.97
CA LEU A 137 -16.09 -9.79 -5.41
C LEU A 137 -17.36 -9.11 -5.95
N ALA A 138 -17.88 -8.12 -5.25
CA ALA A 138 -19.03 -7.35 -5.71
C ALA A 138 -18.73 -6.61 -7.03
N GLY A 139 -17.57 -5.97 -7.15
CA GLY A 139 -17.11 -5.31 -8.37
C GLY A 139 -16.96 -6.29 -9.54
N GLN A 140 -16.40 -7.48 -9.30
CA GLN A 140 -16.27 -8.52 -10.32
C GLN A 140 -17.65 -9.05 -10.78
N ALA A 141 -18.56 -9.30 -9.86
CA ALA A 141 -19.93 -9.72 -10.18
C ALA A 141 -20.67 -8.67 -11.03
N HIS A 142 -20.55 -7.39 -10.65
CA HIS A 142 -21.11 -6.29 -11.44
C HIS A 142 -20.44 -6.17 -12.81
N GLY A 143 -19.10 -6.28 -12.87
CA GLY A 143 -18.35 -6.23 -14.12
C GLY A 143 -18.80 -7.29 -15.14
N GLN A 144 -19.17 -8.48 -14.70
CA GLN A 144 -19.72 -9.52 -15.58
C GLN A 144 -21.02 -9.09 -16.25
N THR A 145 -21.87 -8.31 -15.58
CA THR A 145 -23.12 -7.80 -16.16
C THR A 145 -22.88 -6.73 -17.23
N LEU A 146 -21.72 -6.10 -17.23
CA LEU A 146 -21.36 -5.06 -18.20
C LEU A 146 -20.85 -5.61 -19.53
N GLY A 147 -20.48 -6.89 -19.60
CA GLY A 147 -19.92 -7.50 -20.80
C GLY A 147 -20.74 -7.23 -22.08
N PRO A 148 -22.05 -7.54 -22.12
CA PRO A 148 -22.91 -7.28 -23.28
C PRO A 148 -22.97 -5.77 -23.65
N ILE A 149 -23.04 -4.89 -22.65
CA ILE A 149 -23.10 -3.43 -22.84
C ILE A 149 -21.81 -2.92 -23.47
N ILE A 150 -20.65 -3.38 -22.96
CA ILE A 150 -19.34 -3.03 -23.49
C ILE A 150 -19.19 -3.54 -24.92
N GLN A 151 -19.57 -4.79 -25.18
CA GLN A 151 -19.50 -5.38 -26.52
C GLN A 151 -20.36 -4.58 -27.53
N GLN A 152 -21.58 -4.25 -27.17
CA GLN A 152 -22.45 -3.44 -28.01
C GLN A 152 -21.87 -2.04 -28.26
N GLY A 153 -21.38 -1.37 -27.21
CA GLY A 153 -20.75 -0.05 -27.31
C GLY A 153 -19.53 -0.05 -28.24
N ILE A 154 -18.69 -1.09 -28.15
CA ILE A 154 -17.52 -1.27 -29.03
C ILE A 154 -17.97 -1.46 -30.49
N GLN A 155 -18.95 -2.33 -30.74
CA GLN A 155 -19.46 -2.59 -32.11
C GLN A 155 -20.08 -1.32 -32.71
N ASP A 156 -20.83 -0.54 -31.93
CA ASP A 156 -21.42 0.73 -32.37
C ASP A 156 -20.33 1.76 -32.68
N ARG A 157 -19.24 1.76 -31.92
CA ARG A 157 -18.09 2.63 -32.21
C ARG A 157 -17.39 2.21 -33.49
N PHE A 158 -17.12 0.93 -33.69
CA PHE A 158 -16.50 0.41 -34.91
C PHE A 158 -17.33 0.75 -36.15
N ARG A 159 -18.66 0.59 -36.09
CA ARG A 159 -19.56 0.96 -37.20
C ARG A 159 -19.45 2.44 -37.54
N ARG A 160 -19.42 3.32 -36.55
CA ARG A 160 -19.30 4.79 -36.76
C ARG A 160 -17.98 5.19 -37.39
N GLU A 161 -16.91 4.48 -37.04
CA GLU A 161 -15.55 4.73 -37.57
C GLU A 161 -15.27 3.98 -38.89
N GLY A 162 -16.24 3.22 -39.42
CA GLY A 162 -16.04 2.44 -40.65
C GLY A 162 -15.08 1.26 -40.50
N ILE A 163 -14.79 0.83 -39.27
CA ILE A 163 -13.94 -0.32 -38.93
C ILE A 163 -14.81 -1.60 -39.02
N LYS A 164 -14.36 -2.57 -39.83
CA LYS A 164 -15.01 -3.89 -39.99
C LYS A 164 -14.44 -4.92 -39.06
#